data_026ded977e217638feacf6e08bc7cfe6
#
_entry.id   026ded977e217638feacf6e08bc7cfe6
#
_cell.length_a   1.000
_cell.length_b   1.000
_cell.length_c   1.000
_cell.angle_alpha   90.00
_cell.angle_beta   90.00
_cell.angle_gamma   90.00
#
_symmetry.space_group_name_H-M   'P 1'
#
loop_
_entity.id
_entity.type
_entity.pdbx_description
1 polymer ?
#
loop_
_entity_poly.entity_id
_entity_poly.type
_entity_poly.pdbx_seq_one_letter_code
_entity_poly.pdbx_strand_id
1 'polypeptide(L)'
;NKGYLNMSDTPVSLATLITPSKTVTLDFPGYKGFNIDLCYLGRDELLKLRKKCITTKFNKKTHQPQEELNDEKFLEEYCKAVIKGWAGFKYSYLEELLLVDVSSFDPDDVLPYTQDNAETLMKNSNGFDTWVSETVGDLENFTSRK
;
A
#
# COMPACT_ATOMS: atom_id res chain seq x y z
N ASN A 1 -3.15 37.59 25.91
CA ASN A 1 -3.39 37.42 25.44
C ASN A 1 -3.71 37.43 25.22
N LYS A 2 -4.05 37.54 25.21
CA LYS A 2 -4.49 37.38 24.72
C LYS A 2 -5.36 37.61 24.13
N GLY A 3 -5.75 38.18 24.02
CA GLY A 3 -6.93 38.44 23.34
C GLY A 3 -7.24 37.63 22.23
N TYR A 4 -6.31 37.47 21.50
CA TYR A 4 -6.50 36.71 20.38
C TYR A 4 -6.98 35.34 20.68
N LEU A 5 -7.02 35.02 21.85
CA LEU A 5 -7.38 33.70 22.14
C LEU A 5 -8.81 33.42 22.05
N ASN A 6 -9.61 34.35 21.69
CA ASN A 6 -10.97 34.08 21.65
C ASN A 6 -11.38 32.94 20.85
N MET A 7 -10.77 32.80 19.74
CA MET A 7 -11.09 31.69 18.95
C MET A 7 -10.75 30.43 19.61
N SER A 8 -9.81 30.50 20.49
CA SER A 8 -9.38 29.33 21.14
C SER A 8 -10.37 28.85 22.18
N ASP A 9 -11.42 29.57 22.43
CA ASP A 9 -12.42 29.08 23.33
C ASP A 9 -13.17 27.91 22.73
N THR A 10 -13.13 27.76 21.42
CA THR A 10 -13.76 26.62 20.76
C THR A 10 -12.69 25.55 20.49
N PRO A 11 -12.80 24.38 21.10
CA PRO A 11 -11.78 23.36 20.88
C PRO A 11 -11.71 22.95 19.42
N VAL A 12 -10.52 22.77 18.93
CA VAL A 12 -10.30 22.28 17.57
C VAL A 12 -10.48 20.77 17.57
N SER A 13 -11.27 20.28 16.65
CA SER A 13 -11.41 18.82 16.52
C SER A 13 -10.25 18.29 15.68
N LEU A 14 -9.49 17.37 16.24
CA LEU A 14 -8.38 16.76 15.51
C LEU A 14 -8.87 16.10 14.23
N ALA A 15 -10.08 15.56 14.26
CA ALA A 15 -10.63 14.91 13.07
C ALA A 15 -10.71 15.84 11.87
N THR A 16 -10.89 17.14 12.09
CA THR A 16 -10.98 18.09 10.98
C THR A 16 -9.62 18.45 10.41
N LEU A 17 -8.55 18.13 11.12
CA LEU A 17 -7.18 18.42 10.67
C LEU A 17 -6.54 17.26 9.92
N ILE A 18 -7.12 16.08 10.04
CA ILE A 18 -6.56 14.90 9.39
C ILE A 18 -6.73 15.03 7.89
N THR A 19 -5.62 14.94 7.16
CA THR A 19 -5.68 14.96 5.70
C THR A 19 -6.01 13.58 5.19
N PRO A 20 -6.60 13.48 4.01
CA PRO A 20 -6.80 12.18 3.38
C PRO A 20 -5.43 11.57 3.10
N SER A 21 -5.31 10.59 2.38
CA SER A 21 -4.05 9.91 2.11
C SER A 21 -3.01 10.84 1.50
N LYS A 22 -1.74 10.50 1.68
CA LYS A 22 -0.62 11.23 1.08
C LYS A 22 0.24 10.24 0.33
N THR A 23 0.57 10.58 -0.92
CA THR A 23 1.39 9.73 -1.78
C THR A 23 2.79 10.32 -1.89
N VAL A 24 3.80 9.49 -1.75
CA VAL A 24 5.19 9.91 -1.94
C VAL A 24 5.89 8.91 -2.84
N THR A 25 6.96 9.34 -3.50
CA THR A 25 7.77 8.47 -4.34
C THR A 25 9.02 8.09 -3.57
N LEU A 26 9.25 6.81 -3.43
CA LEU A 26 10.39 6.29 -2.66
C LEU A 26 11.19 5.31 -3.51
N ASP A 27 12.50 5.32 -3.31
CA ASP A 27 13.38 4.39 -4.00
C ASP A 27 13.27 3.02 -3.37
N PHE A 28 13.21 1.98 -4.19
CA PHE A 28 13.23 0.62 -3.68
C PHE A 28 14.69 0.27 -3.36
N PRO A 29 14.98 -0.14 -2.14
CA PRO A 29 16.37 -0.33 -1.71
C PRO A 29 17.09 -1.41 -2.51
N GLY A 30 18.28 -1.09 -2.96
CA GLY A 30 19.12 -2.04 -3.67
C GLY A 30 18.91 -2.10 -5.18
N TYR A 31 17.95 -1.35 -5.71
CA TYR A 31 17.62 -1.38 -7.14
C TYR A 31 17.66 0.04 -7.69
N LYS A 32 18.83 0.44 -8.12
CA LYS A 32 19.07 1.81 -8.54
C LYS A 32 18.11 2.27 -9.63
N GLY A 33 17.48 3.40 -9.40
CA GLY A 33 16.56 3.99 -10.38
C GLY A 33 15.15 3.46 -10.32
N PHE A 34 14.91 2.41 -9.52
CA PHE A 34 13.57 1.86 -9.36
C PHE A 34 12.92 2.56 -8.19
N ASN A 35 11.85 3.31 -8.49
CA ASN A 35 11.11 4.00 -7.43
C ASN A 35 9.63 3.73 -7.56
N ILE A 36 8.94 3.87 -6.46
CA ILE A 36 7.54 3.48 -6.35
C ILE A 36 6.76 4.58 -5.67
N ASP A 37 5.59 4.88 -6.23
CA ASP A 37 4.68 5.86 -5.64
C ASP A 37 3.80 5.12 -4.63
N LEU A 38 3.98 5.43 -3.36
CA LEU A 38 3.26 4.75 -2.28
C LEU A 38 2.40 5.73 -1.52
N CYS A 39 1.27 5.24 -1.04
CA CYS A 39 0.31 6.02 -0.27
C CYS A 39 0.28 5.49 1.14
N TYR A 40 0.34 6.40 2.13
CA TYR A 40 0.29 6.02 3.53
C TYR A 40 -1.03 5.32 3.84
N LEU A 41 -0.95 4.23 4.59
CA LEU A 41 -2.14 3.52 5.04
C LEU A 41 -2.02 3.33 6.54
N GLY A 42 -2.71 4.17 7.29
CA GLY A 42 -2.70 4.11 8.74
C GLY A 42 -3.53 2.96 9.26
N ARG A 43 -3.44 2.75 10.56
CA ARG A 43 -4.10 1.62 11.21
C ARG A 43 -5.60 1.59 10.98
N ASP A 44 -6.26 2.74 11.14
CA ASP A 44 -7.71 2.80 11.00
C ASP A 44 -8.14 2.49 9.56
N GLU A 45 -7.41 3.03 8.60
CA GLU A 45 -7.72 2.78 7.19
C GLU A 45 -7.51 1.30 6.83
N LEU A 46 -6.46 0.71 7.39
CA LEU A 46 -6.21 -0.72 7.16
C LEU A 46 -7.35 -1.56 7.72
N LEU A 47 -7.83 -1.22 8.92
CA LEU A 47 -8.93 -1.96 9.52
C LEU A 47 -10.21 -1.83 8.68
N LYS A 48 -10.47 -0.64 8.16
CA LYS A 48 -11.62 -0.45 7.29
C LYS A 48 -11.51 -1.27 6.02
N LEU A 49 -10.30 -1.32 5.47
CA LEU A 49 -10.04 -2.08 4.27
C LEU A 49 -10.30 -3.56 4.50
N ARG A 50 -9.81 -4.08 5.61
CA ARG A 50 -10.03 -5.49 5.95
C ARG A 50 -11.51 -5.80 6.11
N LYS A 51 -12.25 -4.90 6.73
CA LYS A 51 -13.69 -5.09 6.90
C LYS A 51 -14.42 -5.22 5.59
N LYS A 52 -14.02 -4.44 4.59
CA LYS A 52 -14.62 -4.50 3.26
C LYS A 52 -14.42 -5.86 2.60
N CYS A 53 -13.42 -6.59 3.02
CA CYS A 53 -13.05 -7.85 2.38
C CYS A 53 -13.49 -9.07 3.16
N ILE A 54 -14.26 -8.87 4.22
CA ILE A 54 -14.79 -9.98 5.00
C ILE A 54 -16.09 -10.44 4.38
N THR A 55 -16.22 -11.76 4.21
CA THR A 55 -17.48 -12.36 3.74
C THR A 55 -18.01 -13.26 4.83
N THR A 56 -19.34 -13.41 4.87
CA THR A 56 -19.99 -14.26 5.86
C THR A 56 -20.48 -15.51 5.15
N LYS A 57 -20.10 -16.66 5.71
CA LYS A 57 -20.56 -17.94 5.19
C LYS A 57 -21.29 -18.68 6.31
N PHE A 58 -22.27 -19.47 5.92
CA PHE A 58 -22.99 -20.28 6.86
C PHE A 58 -22.20 -21.59 7.08
N ASN A 59 -21.88 -21.88 8.33
CA ASN A 59 -21.20 -23.11 8.66
C ASN A 59 -22.23 -24.20 8.92
N LYS A 60 -22.30 -25.18 8.02
CA LYS A 60 -23.30 -26.24 8.10
C LYS A 60 -23.14 -27.14 9.31
N LYS A 61 -21.94 -27.26 9.82
CA LYS A 61 -21.68 -28.12 10.98
C LYS A 61 -22.12 -27.48 12.28
N THR A 62 -21.86 -26.20 12.45
CA THR A 62 -22.19 -25.49 13.67
C THR A 62 -23.50 -24.75 13.60
N HIS A 63 -24.08 -24.62 12.41
CA HIS A 63 -25.30 -23.84 12.14
C HIS A 63 -25.13 -22.37 12.54
N GLN A 64 -23.90 -21.86 12.41
CA GLN A 64 -23.57 -20.48 12.77
C GLN A 64 -23.01 -19.73 11.59
N PRO A 65 -23.23 -18.42 11.49
CA PRO A 65 -22.54 -17.62 10.50
C PRO A 65 -21.06 -17.60 10.85
N GLN A 66 -20.20 -17.62 9.84
CA GLN A 66 -18.77 -17.59 10.01
C GLN A 66 -18.19 -16.54 9.10
N GLU A 67 -17.34 -15.66 9.65
CA GLU A 67 -16.71 -14.61 8.87
C GLU A 67 -15.35 -15.08 8.37
N GLU A 68 -15.07 -14.77 7.11
CA GLU A 68 -13.79 -15.11 6.50
C GLU A 68 -13.27 -13.92 5.73
N LEU A 69 -11.96 -13.73 5.79
CA LEU A 69 -11.32 -12.70 4.97
C LEU A 69 -11.15 -13.25 3.56
N ASN A 70 -11.63 -12.52 2.57
CA ASN A 70 -11.40 -12.86 1.17
C ASN A 70 -10.01 -12.34 0.80
N ASP A 71 -9.02 -13.22 0.79
CA ASP A 71 -7.62 -12.84 0.58
C ASP A 71 -7.36 -12.22 -0.77
N GLU A 72 -8.02 -12.71 -1.82
CA GLU A 72 -7.83 -12.15 -3.14
C GLU A 72 -8.37 -10.73 -3.24
N LYS A 73 -9.55 -10.52 -2.67
CA LYS A 73 -10.14 -9.18 -2.66
C LYS A 73 -9.29 -8.23 -1.81
N PHE A 74 -8.76 -8.73 -0.68
CA PHE A 74 -7.91 -7.91 0.17
C PHE A 74 -6.64 -7.49 -0.56
N LEU A 75 -6.00 -8.41 -1.27
CA LEU A 75 -4.80 -8.09 -2.03
C LEU A 75 -5.10 -7.01 -3.07
N GLU A 76 -6.19 -7.18 -3.81
CA GLU A 76 -6.60 -6.21 -4.83
C GLU A 76 -6.84 -4.83 -4.23
N GLU A 77 -7.63 -4.76 -3.17
CA GLU A 77 -7.95 -3.48 -2.54
C GLU A 77 -6.74 -2.85 -1.87
N TYR A 78 -5.90 -3.67 -1.26
CA TYR A 78 -4.68 -3.18 -0.60
C TYR A 78 -3.72 -2.58 -1.63
N CYS A 79 -3.47 -3.29 -2.73
CA CYS A 79 -2.60 -2.78 -3.78
C CYS A 79 -3.13 -1.48 -4.36
N LYS A 80 -4.43 -1.42 -4.58
CA LYS A 80 -5.06 -0.22 -5.11
C LYS A 80 -4.89 0.96 -4.14
N ALA A 81 -4.95 0.68 -2.85
CA ALA A 81 -4.84 1.73 -1.84
C ALA A 81 -3.41 2.24 -1.67
N VAL A 82 -2.42 1.37 -1.76
CA VAL A 82 -1.05 1.74 -1.36
C VAL A 82 -0.07 1.95 -2.50
N ILE A 83 -0.25 1.30 -3.66
CA ILE A 83 0.68 1.45 -4.78
C ILE A 83 0.00 2.25 -5.88
N LYS A 84 0.58 3.41 -6.21
CA LYS A 84 -0.03 4.31 -7.19
C LYS A 84 0.74 4.34 -8.50
N GLY A 85 1.94 3.82 -8.52
CA GLY A 85 2.74 3.80 -9.74
C GLY A 85 4.15 3.37 -9.44
N TRP A 86 4.95 3.19 -10.47
CA TRP A 86 6.39 2.99 -10.33
C TRP A 86 7.09 3.42 -11.61
N ALA A 87 8.42 3.58 -11.50
CA ALA A 87 9.26 3.90 -12.64
C ALA A 87 10.60 3.20 -12.47
N GLY A 88 11.26 2.93 -13.59
CA GLY A 88 12.59 2.36 -13.55
C GLY A 88 12.67 0.89 -13.15
N PHE A 89 11.57 0.16 -13.29
CA PHE A 89 11.55 -1.25 -12.92
C PHE A 89 12.04 -2.08 -14.10
N LYS A 90 13.36 -2.25 -14.16
CA LYS A 90 13.99 -2.97 -15.28
C LYS A 90 13.68 -4.45 -15.23
N TYR A 91 13.66 -5.09 -16.39
CA TYR A 91 13.47 -6.54 -16.44
C TYR A 91 14.59 -7.27 -15.70
N SER A 92 15.80 -6.71 -15.70
CA SER A 92 16.90 -7.31 -14.92
C SER A 92 16.62 -7.31 -13.43
N TYR A 93 15.86 -6.33 -12.94
CA TYR A 93 15.46 -6.28 -11.53
C TYR A 93 14.36 -7.30 -11.25
N LEU A 94 13.47 -7.49 -12.21
CA LEU A 94 12.34 -8.39 -12.05
C LEU A 94 12.80 -9.82 -11.77
N GLU A 95 13.84 -10.28 -12.46
CA GLU A 95 14.36 -11.63 -12.24
C GLU A 95 14.92 -11.83 -10.84
N GLU A 96 15.26 -10.76 -10.15
CA GLU A 96 15.81 -10.88 -8.79
C GLU A 96 14.72 -10.89 -7.74
N LEU A 97 13.53 -10.46 -8.10
CA LEU A 97 12.43 -10.37 -7.14
C LEU A 97 11.46 -11.54 -7.21
N LEU A 98 11.37 -12.18 -8.35
CA LEU A 98 10.50 -13.35 -8.50
C LEU A 98 10.95 -14.23 -9.63
N LEU A 99 10.40 -15.43 -9.68
CA LEU A 99 10.75 -16.40 -10.72
C LEU A 99 9.98 -16.05 -11.99
N VAL A 100 10.68 -15.48 -12.95
CA VAL A 100 10.10 -15.12 -14.25
C VAL A 100 11.08 -15.46 -15.35
N ASP A 101 10.56 -15.59 -16.55
CA ASP A 101 11.40 -15.77 -17.74
C ASP A 101 11.32 -14.48 -18.55
N VAL A 102 12.38 -13.68 -18.48
CA VAL A 102 12.46 -12.41 -19.21
C VAL A 102 13.51 -12.48 -20.31
N SER A 103 13.87 -13.68 -20.74
CA SER A 103 14.95 -13.88 -21.72
C SER A 103 14.69 -13.21 -23.07
N SER A 104 13.44 -12.97 -23.40
CA SER A 104 13.10 -12.33 -24.68
C SER A 104 13.06 -10.80 -24.59
N PHE A 105 13.36 -10.25 -23.42
CA PHE A 105 13.34 -8.79 -23.23
C PHE A 105 14.74 -8.25 -23.00
N ASP A 106 14.92 -6.96 -23.38
CA ASP A 106 16.16 -6.27 -23.07
C ASP A 106 16.21 -6.06 -21.56
N PRO A 107 17.29 -6.47 -20.88
CA PRO A 107 17.38 -6.30 -19.41
C PRO A 107 17.23 -4.86 -18.95
N ASP A 108 17.58 -3.89 -19.80
CA ASP A 108 17.48 -2.48 -19.44
C ASP A 108 16.13 -1.85 -19.74
N ASP A 109 15.26 -2.57 -20.44
CA ASP A 109 13.90 -2.09 -20.65
C ASP A 109 13.13 -2.24 -19.33
N VAL A 110 12.04 -1.50 -19.23
CA VAL A 110 11.30 -1.45 -17.97
C VAL A 110 9.91 -2.05 -18.13
N LEU A 111 9.45 -2.66 -17.04
CA LEU A 111 8.08 -3.15 -16.95
C LEU A 111 7.19 -1.97 -16.55
N PRO A 112 6.17 -1.64 -17.34
CA PRO A 112 5.30 -0.54 -16.97
C PRO A 112 4.43 -0.88 -15.78
N TYR A 113 4.03 0.16 -15.06
CA TYR A 113 3.11 -0.02 -13.95
C TYR A 113 1.71 -0.27 -14.48
N THR A 114 1.08 -1.31 -13.96
CA THR A 114 -0.37 -1.50 -14.05
C THR A 114 -0.78 -2.07 -12.71
N GLN A 115 -2.06 -1.92 -12.37
CA GLN A 115 -2.54 -2.50 -11.12
C GLN A 115 -2.35 -4.01 -11.13
N ASP A 116 -2.60 -4.65 -12.25
CA ASP A 116 -2.43 -6.09 -12.37
C ASP A 116 -0.99 -6.52 -12.10
N ASN A 117 -0.02 -5.78 -12.66
CA ASN A 117 1.38 -6.08 -12.42
C ASN A 117 1.74 -5.87 -10.95
N ALA A 118 1.19 -4.85 -10.31
CA ALA A 118 1.45 -4.60 -8.90
C ALA A 118 0.92 -5.73 -8.03
N GLU A 119 -0.28 -6.20 -8.32
CA GLU A 119 -0.88 -7.31 -7.57
C GLU A 119 -0.07 -8.59 -7.75
N THR A 120 0.35 -8.85 -8.98
CA THR A 120 1.16 -10.03 -9.26
C THR A 120 2.49 -9.97 -8.52
N LEU A 121 3.11 -8.81 -8.49
CA LEU A 121 4.38 -8.63 -7.80
C LEU A 121 4.21 -8.81 -6.29
N MET A 122 3.18 -8.21 -5.71
CA MET A 122 2.91 -8.36 -4.28
C MET A 122 2.64 -9.79 -3.89
N LYS A 123 1.94 -10.50 -4.75
CA LYS A 123 1.57 -11.88 -4.49
C LYS A 123 2.76 -12.83 -4.57
N ASN A 124 3.70 -12.55 -5.45
CA ASN A 124 4.78 -13.49 -5.75
C ASN A 124 6.15 -13.11 -5.22
N SER A 125 6.32 -11.89 -4.73
CA SER A 125 7.60 -11.45 -4.19
C SER A 125 7.47 -11.07 -2.72
N ASN A 126 7.95 -11.93 -1.84
CA ASN A 126 7.91 -11.66 -0.40
C ASN A 126 8.71 -10.41 -0.05
N GLY A 127 9.85 -10.20 -0.70
CA GLY A 127 10.67 -9.03 -0.43
C GLY A 127 9.97 -7.74 -0.77
N PHE A 128 9.30 -7.72 -1.91
CA PHE A 128 8.57 -6.53 -2.32
C PHE A 128 7.38 -6.29 -1.39
N ASP A 129 6.62 -7.33 -1.09
CA ASP A 129 5.46 -7.22 -0.21
C ASP A 129 5.85 -6.72 1.17
N THR A 130 6.91 -7.28 1.75
CA THR A 130 7.38 -6.86 3.07
C THR A 130 7.79 -5.40 3.07
N TRP A 131 8.55 -4.99 2.05
CA TRP A 131 9.00 -3.61 1.98
C TRP A 131 7.83 -2.64 1.85
N VAL A 132 6.88 -2.94 0.96
CA VAL A 132 5.72 -2.08 0.77
C VAL A 132 4.91 -1.99 2.06
N SER A 133 4.62 -3.14 2.67
CA SER A 133 3.78 -3.17 3.85
C SER A 133 4.40 -2.42 5.03
N GLU A 134 5.70 -2.58 5.22
CA GLU A 134 6.39 -1.86 6.29
C GLU A 134 6.47 -0.37 6.00
N THR A 135 6.70 -0.03 4.74
CA THR A 135 6.88 1.36 4.35
C THR A 135 5.58 2.15 4.45
N VAL A 136 4.46 1.58 3.97
CA VAL A 136 3.19 2.32 3.97
C VAL A 136 2.57 2.44 5.36
N GLY A 137 3.00 1.60 6.29
CA GLY A 137 2.53 1.69 7.67
C GLY A 137 3.35 2.63 8.53
N ASP A 138 4.47 3.12 8.04
CA ASP A 138 5.36 3.98 8.81
C ASP A 138 5.16 5.43 8.40
N LEU A 139 4.54 6.20 9.29
CA LEU A 139 4.20 7.57 9.03
C LEU A 139 5.43 8.42 8.69
N GLU A 140 6.60 8.09 9.25
CA GLU A 140 7.82 8.82 8.99
C GLU A 140 8.15 8.97 7.52
N ASN A 141 7.79 7.97 6.73
CA ASN A 141 8.08 8.00 5.30
C ASN A 141 7.22 9.02 4.55
N PHE A 142 6.18 9.53 5.20
CA PHE A 142 5.21 10.40 4.54
C PHE A 142 5.13 11.80 5.14
N THR A 143 5.95 12.10 6.13
CA THR A 143 5.94 13.43 6.74
C THR A 143 6.90 14.34 5.97
N SER A 144 6.64 15.61 6.04
CA SER A 144 7.44 16.58 5.31
C SER A 144 8.73 16.95 5.99
N ARG A 145 8.99 16.38 7.17
CA ARG A 145 10.20 16.75 7.84
C ARG A 145 11.28 15.86 7.42
N LYS A 146 11.85 15.78 6.55
CA LYS A 146 13.01 14.97 6.25
C LYS A 146 14.10 15.85 5.72
#